data_2f82b5b58155304e729a301320617062
#
_entry.id   2f82b5b58155304e729a301320617062
#
_cell.length_a   1.000
_cell.length_b   1.000
_cell.length_c   1.000
_cell.angle_alpha   90.00
_cell.angle_beta   90.00
_cell.angle_gamma   90.00
#
_symmetry.space_group_name_H-M   'P 1'
#
loop_
_entity.id
_entity.type
_entity.pdbx_description
1 polymer ?
#
loop_
_entity_poly.entity_id
_entity_poly.type
_entity_poly.pdbx_seq_one_letter_code
_entity_poly.pdbx_strand_id
1 'polypeptide(L)'
;MKMNNKKVKPSDSAGIVFKIFLLFLSSVLFWLSNPNIFFEDGLGCLAFLNYLPILFLIKKSRFIEAVFFGAVYGGLSYGLYGYWLNAFHPLGLIIVCIGYFVICALLFSVLKWADIITSKNGWLLQFIIICGYEYLKTLGFFGMNYGVTAYTQWKNLYLIQICSLGGVFALNYIVIFPSVFLFSLISKKKEKYRLLNNVDNGKKSSISAYVKKEKALSDTSLKLTFICGGLWLAIFAASYIYGLSVMGKNNSDRYVTVAAIQNNESPWKNGIEEYSRNVNKLIQLTEEAQSLSSEIDFVVWPETAVAPSIIYNYDYGTDMRRFLLISQLLNFIDENNAVFVIGNSHEEELKNTGRTRYNSALVFESGKNVHPPEPGIYSKIKLVPFTESFPWKHTFPYFYQKLLNGDIHMWEKGDVYKVFDYRGLKFSTPICFEDTFSTVCRRMVLNGSRCFINLSNDSWSKSNACQKQHLAMAVFRSVENGVPSVRSTASGVTCVINPNGKVIKAAPEFCEAYIIGRVPVIDDGQQTLYTRIGDIAGIVAAGLSALILIIQTIVVIITKYENRFYR
;
A
#
# COMPACT_ATOMS: atom_id res chain seq x y z
N MET A 1 -14.40 28.16 -53.14
CA MET A 1 -14.25 27.47 -51.85
C MET A 1 -13.78 26.03 -52.14
N LYS A 2 -12.46 25.79 -52.18
CA LYS A 2 -11.87 24.47 -52.48
C LYS A 2 -11.60 23.79 -51.14
N MET A 3 -12.38 22.78 -50.79
CA MET A 3 -12.12 21.90 -49.67
C MET A 3 -10.83 21.11 -49.95
N ASN A 4 -9.78 21.44 -49.19
CA ASN A 4 -8.52 20.69 -49.21
C ASN A 4 -8.72 19.37 -48.44
N ASN A 5 -9.05 18.31 -49.16
CA ASN A 5 -8.99 16.94 -48.65
C ASN A 5 -7.51 16.57 -48.41
N LYS A 6 -6.99 16.89 -47.19
CA LYS A 6 -5.74 16.29 -46.73
C LYS A 6 -5.98 14.81 -46.53
N LYS A 7 -5.57 13.97 -47.48
CA LYS A 7 -5.45 12.53 -47.32
C LYS A 7 -4.68 12.25 -46.03
N VAL A 8 -5.32 11.60 -45.06
CA VAL A 8 -4.69 11.08 -43.85
C VAL A 8 -3.57 10.13 -44.30
N LYS A 9 -2.32 10.44 -43.96
CA LYS A 9 -1.17 9.61 -44.33
C LYS A 9 -1.26 8.25 -43.64
N PRO A 10 -1.00 7.11 -44.32
CA PRO A 10 -1.02 5.76 -43.74
C PRO A 10 -0.08 5.58 -42.55
N SER A 11 0.86 6.50 -42.31
CA SER A 11 1.76 6.50 -41.15
C SER A 11 1.11 6.78 -39.79
N ASP A 12 -0.13 7.32 -39.77
CA ASP A 12 -0.79 7.69 -38.50
C ASP A 12 -1.44 6.49 -37.80
N SER A 13 -1.95 5.50 -38.55
CA SER A 13 -2.56 4.31 -38.01
C SER A 13 -1.55 3.38 -37.29
N ALA A 14 -0.39 3.13 -37.90
CA ALA A 14 0.68 2.35 -37.29
C ALA A 14 1.22 3.01 -36.01
N GLY A 15 1.23 4.34 -35.98
CA GLY A 15 1.61 5.11 -34.80
C GLY A 15 0.65 4.95 -33.63
N ILE A 16 -0.67 4.90 -33.88
CA ILE A 16 -1.68 4.74 -32.84
C ILE A 16 -1.71 3.31 -32.29
N VAL A 17 -1.59 2.31 -33.16
CA VAL A 17 -1.50 0.89 -32.76
C VAL A 17 -0.31 0.67 -31.82
N PHE A 18 0.84 1.27 -32.13
CA PHE A 18 2.00 1.17 -31.25
C PHE A 18 1.79 1.86 -29.90
N LYS A 19 1.11 3.00 -29.84
CA LYS A 19 0.76 3.67 -28.59
C LYS A 19 -0.18 2.82 -27.72
N ILE A 20 -1.19 2.21 -28.36
CA ILE A 20 -2.12 1.29 -27.69
C ILE A 20 -1.36 0.07 -27.16
N PHE A 21 -0.45 -0.51 -27.93
CA PHE A 21 0.40 -1.61 -27.46
C PHE A 21 1.23 -1.23 -26.23
N LEU A 22 1.85 -0.04 -26.20
CA LEU A 22 2.62 0.44 -25.05
C LEU A 22 1.75 0.63 -23.81
N LEU A 23 0.51 1.11 -24.00
CA LEU A 23 -0.47 1.25 -22.92
C LEU A 23 -0.80 -0.10 -22.29
N PHE A 24 -1.21 -1.08 -23.13
CA PHE A 24 -1.54 -2.43 -22.65
C PHE A 24 -0.34 -3.12 -22.01
N LEU A 25 0.82 -3.02 -22.62
CA LEU A 25 2.04 -3.62 -22.09
C LEU A 25 2.34 -3.08 -20.68
N SER A 26 2.22 -1.77 -20.45
CA SER A 26 2.46 -1.19 -19.14
C SER A 26 1.41 -1.62 -18.12
N SER A 27 0.14 -1.66 -18.51
CA SER A 27 -0.94 -2.12 -17.61
C SER A 27 -0.76 -3.58 -17.20
N VAL A 28 -0.35 -4.44 -18.13
CA VAL A 28 -0.07 -5.85 -17.87
C VAL A 28 1.17 -6.01 -17.00
N LEU A 29 2.25 -5.26 -17.24
CA LEU A 29 3.45 -5.28 -16.41
C LEU A 29 3.13 -4.86 -14.97
N PHE A 30 2.32 -3.80 -14.78
CA PHE A 30 1.85 -3.37 -13.48
C PHE A 30 1.06 -4.47 -12.76
N TRP A 31 0.11 -5.08 -13.45
CA TRP A 31 -0.73 -6.13 -12.89
C TRP A 31 0.06 -7.39 -12.53
N LEU A 32 0.89 -7.89 -13.44
CA LEU A 32 1.68 -9.11 -13.23
C LEU A 32 2.79 -8.93 -12.18
N SER A 33 3.29 -7.71 -12.00
CA SER A 33 4.32 -7.45 -10.96
C SER A 33 3.77 -7.56 -9.54
N ASN A 34 2.48 -7.37 -9.35
CA ASN A 34 1.78 -7.49 -8.08
C ASN A 34 1.14 -8.88 -7.93
N PRO A 35 0.77 -9.32 -6.72
CA PRO A 35 -0.06 -10.51 -6.51
C PRO A 35 -1.33 -10.46 -7.35
N ASN A 36 -1.59 -11.52 -8.12
CA ASN A 36 -2.69 -11.59 -9.09
C ASN A 36 -3.19 -13.04 -9.26
N ILE A 37 -4.21 -13.24 -10.10
CA ILE A 37 -4.84 -14.56 -10.31
C ILE A 37 -3.92 -15.63 -10.92
N PHE A 38 -2.83 -15.23 -11.60
CA PHE A 38 -1.90 -16.16 -12.24
C PHE A 38 -0.65 -16.38 -11.39
N PHE A 39 -0.23 -15.36 -10.65
CA PHE A 39 0.96 -15.37 -9.80
C PHE A 39 0.58 -14.82 -8.42
N GLU A 40 0.35 -15.72 -7.47
CA GLU A 40 -0.11 -15.37 -6.12
C GLU A 40 0.83 -14.39 -5.39
N ASP A 41 2.14 -14.53 -5.59
CA ASP A 41 3.13 -13.63 -4.99
C ASP A 41 3.49 -12.43 -5.89
N GLY A 42 3.00 -12.42 -7.14
CA GLY A 42 3.39 -11.46 -8.17
C GLY A 42 4.78 -11.74 -8.75
N LEU A 43 5.05 -11.18 -9.93
CA LEU A 43 6.36 -11.23 -10.57
C LEU A 43 7.12 -9.91 -10.31
N GLY A 44 7.61 -9.69 -9.09
CA GLY A 44 8.21 -8.43 -8.65
C GLY A 44 9.34 -7.90 -9.55
N CYS A 45 10.05 -8.79 -10.28
CA CYS A 45 11.08 -8.37 -11.23
C CYS A 45 10.52 -7.54 -12.40
N LEU A 46 9.25 -7.70 -12.79
CA LEU A 46 8.62 -6.92 -13.85
C LEU A 46 8.42 -5.45 -13.44
N ALA A 47 8.35 -5.16 -12.15
CA ALA A 47 8.20 -3.79 -11.65
C ALA A 47 9.37 -2.87 -12.07
N PHE A 48 10.57 -3.42 -12.25
CA PHE A 48 11.72 -2.67 -12.75
C PHE A 48 11.55 -2.15 -14.17
N LEU A 49 10.58 -2.68 -14.93
CA LEU A 49 10.29 -2.29 -16.32
C LEU A 49 8.91 -1.63 -16.49
N ASN A 50 8.11 -1.54 -15.44
CA ASN A 50 6.72 -1.10 -15.46
C ASN A 50 6.52 0.27 -16.12
N TYR A 51 7.37 1.25 -15.80
CA TYR A 51 7.28 2.61 -16.32
C TYR A 51 7.93 2.81 -17.68
N LEU A 52 8.69 1.85 -18.19
CA LEU A 52 9.40 1.98 -19.47
C LEU A 52 8.43 2.21 -20.66
N PRO A 53 7.35 1.41 -20.85
CA PRO A 53 6.40 1.63 -21.92
C PRO A 53 5.65 2.96 -21.78
N ILE A 54 5.32 3.39 -20.53
CA ILE A 54 4.67 4.68 -20.25
C ILE A 54 5.53 5.85 -20.76
N LEU A 55 6.82 5.85 -20.44
CA LEU A 55 7.73 6.92 -20.84
C LEU A 55 7.84 7.02 -22.37
N PHE A 56 7.88 5.90 -23.09
CA PHE A 56 7.82 5.90 -24.54
C PHE A 56 6.47 6.37 -25.08
N LEU A 57 5.38 5.99 -24.46
CA LEU A 57 4.03 6.43 -24.81
C LEU A 57 3.91 7.95 -24.67
N ILE A 58 4.34 8.52 -23.55
CA ILE A 58 4.35 9.96 -23.28
C ILE A 58 5.21 10.71 -24.33
N LYS A 59 6.42 10.22 -24.62
CA LYS A 59 7.33 10.83 -25.60
C LYS A 59 6.71 10.88 -26.99
N LYS A 60 5.95 9.85 -27.38
CA LYS A 60 5.33 9.74 -28.71
C LYS A 60 3.95 10.40 -28.82
N SER A 61 3.37 10.85 -27.70
CA SER A 61 2.03 11.42 -27.65
C SER A 61 2.08 12.96 -27.66
N ARG A 62 1.04 13.60 -28.25
CA ARG A 62 0.75 15.01 -28.01
C ARG A 62 0.23 15.19 -26.57
N PHE A 63 0.15 16.43 -26.10
CA PHE A 63 -0.26 16.69 -24.71
C PHE A 63 -1.64 16.07 -24.39
N ILE A 64 -2.66 16.38 -25.20
CA ILE A 64 -4.03 15.86 -25.01
C ILE A 64 -4.08 14.33 -25.13
N GLU A 65 -3.33 13.75 -26.06
CA GLU A 65 -3.22 12.29 -26.18
C GLU A 65 -2.60 11.66 -24.92
N ALA A 66 -1.58 12.30 -24.35
CA ALA A 66 -0.96 11.82 -23.11
C ALA A 66 -1.96 11.83 -21.94
N VAL A 67 -2.76 12.89 -21.79
CA VAL A 67 -3.84 12.98 -20.79
C VAL A 67 -4.82 11.82 -20.97
N PHE A 68 -5.30 11.60 -22.19
CA PHE A 68 -6.24 10.53 -22.50
C PHE A 68 -5.65 9.12 -22.23
N PHE A 69 -4.43 8.86 -22.69
CA PHE A 69 -3.77 7.58 -22.41
C PHE A 69 -3.48 7.39 -20.91
N GLY A 70 -3.18 8.46 -20.19
CA GLY A 70 -3.03 8.41 -18.73
C GLY A 70 -4.32 8.01 -18.03
N ALA A 71 -5.44 8.59 -18.44
CA ALA A 71 -6.76 8.25 -17.94
C ALA A 71 -7.07 6.76 -18.17
N VAL A 72 -6.91 6.29 -19.41
CA VAL A 72 -7.16 4.89 -19.76
C VAL A 72 -6.21 3.93 -19.02
N TYR A 73 -4.93 4.30 -18.91
CA TYR A 73 -3.95 3.52 -18.14
C TYR A 73 -4.38 3.36 -16.67
N GLY A 74 -4.80 4.44 -16.02
CA GLY A 74 -5.23 4.40 -14.63
C GLY A 74 -6.43 3.48 -14.41
N GLY A 75 -7.49 3.66 -15.20
CA GLY A 75 -8.68 2.82 -15.13
C GLY A 75 -8.38 1.34 -15.42
N LEU A 76 -7.60 1.07 -16.47
CA LEU A 76 -7.27 -0.30 -16.87
C LEU A 76 -6.34 -1.00 -15.86
N SER A 77 -5.26 -0.34 -15.45
CA SER A 77 -4.26 -0.93 -14.55
C SER A 77 -4.86 -1.24 -13.18
N TYR A 78 -5.61 -0.30 -12.61
CA TYR A 78 -6.25 -0.51 -11.31
C TYR A 78 -7.51 -1.34 -11.39
N GLY A 79 -8.18 -1.40 -12.54
CA GLY A 79 -9.25 -2.37 -12.79
C GLY A 79 -8.74 -3.82 -12.80
N LEU A 80 -7.61 -4.06 -13.48
CA LEU A 80 -6.95 -5.37 -13.46
C LEU A 80 -6.39 -5.72 -12.08
N TYR A 81 -5.77 -4.77 -11.39
CA TYR A 81 -5.16 -4.97 -10.08
C TYR A 81 -6.19 -5.20 -8.98
N GLY A 82 -7.26 -4.39 -8.95
CA GLY A 82 -8.27 -4.36 -7.90
C GLY A 82 -9.58 -5.06 -8.27
N TYR A 83 -9.59 -5.99 -9.25
CA TYR A 83 -10.80 -6.68 -9.73
C TYR A 83 -11.63 -7.31 -8.60
N TRP A 84 -10.98 -7.72 -7.52
CA TRP A 84 -11.60 -8.31 -6.33
C TRP A 84 -12.52 -7.35 -5.57
N LEU A 85 -12.38 -6.02 -5.75
CA LEU A 85 -13.32 -5.04 -5.19
C LEU A 85 -14.76 -5.25 -5.69
N ASN A 86 -14.93 -5.86 -6.85
CA ASN A 86 -16.26 -6.21 -7.37
C ASN A 86 -16.99 -7.25 -6.51
N ALA A 87 -16.26 -8.10 -5.79
CA ALA A 87 -16.84 -9.07 -4.85
C ALA A 87 -17.41 -8.40 -3.60
N PHE A 88 -16.83 -7.26 -3.19
CA PHE A 88 -17.35 -6.44 -2.11
C PHE A 88 -18.60 -5.68 -2.53
N HIS A 89 -18.47 -4.84 -3.55
CA HIS A 89 -19.56 -4.10 -4.17
C HIS A 89 -19.15 -3.62 -5.57
N PRO A 90 -19.96 -3.80 -6.62
CA PRO A 90 -19.59 -3.38 -7.98
C PRO A 90 -19.20 -1.91 -8.09
N LEU A 91 -19.86 -1.03 -7.33
CA LEU A 91 -19.49 0.40 -7.27
C LEU A 91 -18.10 0.64 -6.67
N GLY A 92 -17.59 -0.24 -5.81
CA GLY A 92 -16.26 -0.12 -5.23
C GLY A 92 -15.17 -0.16 -6.29
N LEU A 93 -15.24 -1.13 -7.20
CA LEU A 93 -14.32 -1.23 -8.34
C LEU A 93 -14.44 -0.01 -9.27
N ILE A 94 -15.68 0.40 -9.59
CA ILE A 94 -15.94 1.55 -10.48
C ILE A 94 -15.35 2.84 -9.88
N ILE A 95 -15.57 3.10 -8.59
CA ILE A 95 -15.04 4.30 -7.89
C ILE A 95 -13.52 4.32 -7.94
N VAL A 96 -12.86 3.19 -7.69
CA VAL A 96 -11.40 3.09 -7.77
C VAL A 96 -10.90 3.30 -9.20
N CYS A 97 -11.55 2.69 -10.20
CA CYS A 97 -11.21 2.89 -11.61
C CYS A 97 -11.35 4.38 -12.03
N ILE A 98 -12.44 5.05 -11.64
CA ILE A 98 -12.65 6.48 -11.93
C ILE A 98 -11.61 7.34 -11.19
N GLY A 99 -11.33 7.04 -9.92
CA GLY A 99 -10.30 7.74 -9.16
C GLY A 99 -8.94 7.69 -9.85
N TYR A 100 -8.49 6.49 -10.23
CA TYR A 100 -7.21 6.33 -10.91
C TYR A 100 -7.22 6.79 -12.37
N PHE A 101 -8.37 6.78 -13.04
CA PHE A 101 -8.55 7.44 -14.33
C PHE A 101 -8.16 8.94 -14.23
N VAL A 102 -8.64 9.64 -13.22
CA VAL A 102 -8.32 11.06 -12.99
C VAL A 102 -6.87 11.24 -12.52
N ILE A 103 -6.43 10.47 -11.53
CA ILE A 103 -5.08 10.58 -10.96
C ILE A 103 -4.00 10.32 -12.01
N CYS A 104 -4.16 9.29 -12.84
CA CYS A 104 -3.19 8.97 -13.88
C CYS A 104 -3.27 9.93 -15.09
N ALA A 105 -4.46 10.51 -15.39
CA ALA A 105 -4.55 11.60 -16.35
C ALA A 105 -3.70 12.80 -15.91
N LEU A 106 -3.76 13.17 -14.63
CA LEU A 106 -2.91 14.23 -14.05
C LEU A 106 -1.42 13.84 -14.08
N LEU A 107 -1.07 12.63 -13.68
CA LEU A 107 0.31 12.15 -13.73
C LEU A 107 0.90 12.25 -15.14
N PHE A 108 0.18 11.75 -16.16
CA PHE A 108 0.66 11.78 -17.54
C PHE A 108 0.73 13.21 -18.09
N SER A 109 -0.17 14.11 -17.64
CA SER A 109 -0.10 15.53 -17.97
C SER A 109 1.19 16.16 -17.45
N VAL A 110 1.54 15.88 -16.17
CA VAL A 110 2.76 16.39 -15.54
C VAL A 110 4.01 15.79 -16.16
N LEU A 111 4.03 14.48 -16.44
CA LEU A 111 5.14 13.81 -17.13
C LEU A 111 5.32 14.33 -18.55
N LYS A 112 4.22 14.60 -19.29
CA LYS A 112 4.28 15.19 -20.61
C LYS A 112 4.72 16.65 -20.56
N TRP A 113 4.28 17.41 -19.58
CA TRP A 113 4.76 18.77 -19.37
C TRP A 113 6.26 18.78 -19.10
N ALA A 114 6.75 17.89 -18.23
CA ALA A 114 8.19 17.71 -17.99
C ALA A 114 8.97 17.38 -19.29
N ASP A 115 8.44 16.50 -20.15
CA ASP A 115 9.03 16.16 -21.46
C ASP A 115 9.12 17.38 -22.40
N ILE A 116 8.15 18.30 -22.33
CA ILE A 116 8.10 19.50 -23.17
C ILE A 116 9.07 20.60 -22.68
N ILE A 117 9.13 20.84 -21.38
CA ILE A 117 9.90 21.96 -20.79
C ILE A 117 11.37 21.63 -20.56
N THR A 118 11.72 20.34 -20.51
CA THR A 118 13.11 19.92 -20.28
C THR A 118 13.77 19.47 -21.58
N SER A 119 15.05 19.76 -21.69
CA SER A 119 15.88 19.32 -22.79
C SER A 119 16.33 17.84 -22.63
N LYS A 120 17.54 17.51 -23.01
CA LYS A 120 18.11 16.14 -23.09
C LYS A 120 18.12 15.32 -21.78
N ASN A 121 17.96 15.96 -20.62
CA ASN A 121 17.98 15.30 -19.29
C ASN A 121 16.62 15.28 -18.58
N GLY A 122 15.53 15.54 -19.28
CA GLY A 122 14.15 15.52 -18.72
C GLY A 122 13.73 14.20 -18.08
N TRP A 123 14.40 13.11 -18.44
CA TRP A 123 14.20 11.80 -17.83
C TRP A 123 14.47 11.78 -16.32
N LEU A 124 15.41 12.59 -15.80
CA LEU A 124 15.65 12.72 -14.36
C LEU A 124 14.45 13.38 -13.66
N LEU A 125 13.89 14.42 -14.26
CA LEU A 125 12.69 15.05 -13.73
C LEU A 125 11.49 14.09 -13.76
N GLN A 126 11.31 13.34 -14.85
CA GLN A 126 10.26 12.32 -14.94
C GLN A 126 10.45 11.22 -13.86
N PHE A 127 11.69 10.81 -13.58
CA PHE A 127 12.00 9.88 -12.51
C PHE A 127 11.54 10.39 -11.14
N ILE A 128 11.91 11.63 -10.80
CA ILE A 128 11.54 12.23 -9.51
C ILE A 128 10.02 12.42 -9.42
N ILE A 129 9.35 12.81 -10.52
CA ILE A 129 7.89 12.93 -10.59
C ILE A 129 7.21 11.60 -10.30
N ILE A 130 7.68 10.50 -10.88
CA ILE A 130 7.11 9.17 -10.63
C ILE A 130 7.30 8.78 -9.16
N CYS A 131 8.49 8.98 -8.59
CA CYS A 131 8.73 8.72 -7.17
C CYS A 131 7.85 9.59 -6.25
N GLY A 132 7.65 10.86 -6.60
CA GLY A 132 6.74 11.78 -5.88
C GLY A 132 5.28 11.35 -5.99
N TYR A 133 4.85 10.91 -7.17
CA TYR A 133 3.51 10.37 -7.39
C TYR A 133 3.22 9.15 -6.52
N GLU A 134 4.18 8.21 -6.41
CA GLU A 134 4.05 7.02 -5.57
C GLU A 134 3.77 7.36 -4.10
N TYR A 135 4.30 8.48 -3.61
CA TYR A 135 4.01 9.00 -2.28
C TYR A 135 2.67 9.74 -2.23
N LEU A 136 2.43 10.69 -3.14
CA LEU A 136 1.25 11.55 -3.12
C LEU A 136 -0.07 10.77 -3.21
N LYS A 137 -0.10 9.67 -3.98
CA LYS A 137 -1.31 8.83 -4.11
C LYS A 137 -1.71 8.12 -2.81
N THR A 138 -0.83 8.08 -1.81
CA THR A 138 -1.10 7.45 -0.50
C THR A 138 -1.68 8.43 0.53
N LEU A 139 -1.72 9.72 0.20
CA LEU A 139 -2.11 10.78 1.12
C LEU A 139 -3.61 11.11 1.09
N GLY A 140 -4.09 11.68 2.19
CA GLY A 140 -5.44 12.22 2.29
C GLY A 140 -6.50 11.16 2.56
N PHE A 141 -7.75 11.56 2.39
CA PHE A 141 -8.91 10.69 2.61
C PHE A 141 -8.98 9.55 1.60
N PHE A 142 -8.70 9.84 0.34
CA PHE A 142 -8.65 8.86 -0.75
C PHE A 142 -7.29 8.17 -0.88
N GLY A 143 -6.38 8.43 0.06
CA GLY A 143 -5.05 7.84 0.03
C GLY A 143 -5.11 6.31 0.04
N MET A 144 -4.52 5.68 -0.98
CA MET A 144 -4.53 4.25 -1.17
C MET A 144 -3.11 3.72 -1.34
N ASN A 145 -2.71 2.84 -0.44
CA ASN A 145 -1.37 2.23 -0.47
C ASN A 145 -1.27 1.07 -1.46
N TYR A 146 -2.40 0.49 -1.87
CA TYR A 146 -2.45 -0.57 -2.86
C TYR A 146 -1.84 -0.12 -4.19
N GLY A 147 -0.99 -0.97 -4.76
CA GLY A 147 -0.30 -0.70 -6.03
C GLY A 147 0.88 0.28 -5.94
N VAL A 148 1.42 0.57 -4.75
CA VAL A 148 2.75 1.22 -4.62
C VAL A 148 3.81 0.27 -5.15
N THR A 149 4.63 0.76 -6.08
CA THR A 149 5.56 -0.07 -6.86
C THR A 149 6.52 -0.89 -5.99
N ALA A 150 7.00 -0.34 -4.89
CA ALA A 150 7.93 -1.03 -3.99
C ALA A 150 7.34 -2.28 -3.35
N TYR A 151 6.02 -2.36 -3.13
CA TYR A 151 5.39 -3.54 -2.52
C TYR A 151 5.50 -4.80 -3.38
N THR A 152 5.75 -4.66 -4.68
CA THR A 152 6.04 -5.79 -5.57
C THR A 152 7.28 -6.59 -5.14
N GLN A 153 8.16 -5.99 -4.31
CA GLN A 153 9.42 -6.61 -3.87
C GLN A 153 9.30 -7.41 -2.55
N TRP A 154 8.10 -7.59 -2.02
CA TRP A 154 7.87 -8.15 -0.68
C TRP A 154 8.48 -9.53 -0.42
N LYS A 155 8.71 -10.34 -1.46
CA LYS A 155 9.43 -11.62 -1.37
C LYS A 155 10.95 -11.47 -1.45
N ASN A 156 11.46 -10.32 -1.86
CA ASN A 156 12.90 -10.07 -1.93
C ASN A 156 13.42 -9.56 -0.58
N LEU A 157 13.47 -10.46 0.40
CA LEU A 157 13.75 -10.15 1.80
C LEU A 157 15.05 -9.36 2.00
N TYR A 158 16.07 -9.59 1.17
CA TYR A 158 17.35 -8.85 1.28
C TYR A 158 17.19 -7.40 0.80
N LEU A 159 16.51 -7.18 -0.31
CA LEU A 159 16.34 -5.85 -0.87
C LEU A 159 15.43 -4.96 -0.02
N ILE A 160 14.34 -5.52 0.54
CA ILE A 160 13.38 -4.73 1.32
C ILE A 160 13.94 -4.23 2.65
N GLN A 161 15.08 -4.76 3.14
CA GLN A 161 15.71 -4.27 4.38
C GLN A 161 16.08 -2.78 4.31
N ILE A 162 16.32 -2.23 3.12
CA ILE A 162 16.55 -0.79 2.92
C ILE A 162 15.39 0.06 3.46
N CYS A 163 14.19 -0.51 3.56
CA CYS A 163 13.03 0.19 4.11
C CYS A 163 13.16 0.50 5.60
N SER A 164 14.01 -0.20 6.35
CA SER A 164 14.35 0.16 7.73
C SER A 164 15.15 1.47 7.82
N LEU A 165 15.75 1.91 6.72
CA LEU A 165 16.49 3.18 6.64
C LEU A 165 15.63 4.33 6.11
N GLY A 166 14.86 4.13 5.04
CA GLY A 166 14.15 5.21 4.36
C GLY A 166 12.70 4.93 3.97
N GLY A 167 12.13 3.83 4.50
CA GLY A 167 10.75 3.42 4.22
C GLY A 167 10.54 2.87 2.80
N VAL A 168 9.31 2.49 2.54
CA VAL A 168 8.88 1.95 1.24
C VAL A 168 9.16 2.92 0.08
N PHE A 169 9.10 4.23 0.34
CA PHE A 169 9.34 5.24 -0.70
C PHE A 169 10.81 5.35 -1.10
N ALA A 170 11.77 5.01 -0.22
CA ALA A 170 13.17 4.90 -0.61
C ALA A 170 13.41 3.70 -1.55
N LEU A 171 12.72 2.58 -1.34
CA LEU A 171 12.78 1.43 -2.24
C LEU A 171 12.20 1.75 -3.63
N ASN A 172 11.20 2.64 -3.73
CA ASN A 172 10.65 3.08 -5.02
C ASN A 172 11.73 3.68 -5.94
N TYR A 173 12.72 4.43 -5.40
CA TYR A 173 13.83 4.95 -6.22
C TYR A 173 14.64 3.81 -6.87
N ILE A 174 14.84 2.73 -6.13
CA ILE A 174 15.59 1.57 -6.62
C ILE A 174 14.81 0.83 -7.69
N VAL A 175 13.51 0.59 -7.48
CA VAL A 175 12.67 -0.22 -8.38
C VAL A 175 12.30 0.54 -9.65
N ILE A 176 12.03 1.84 -9.57
CA ILE A 176 11.57 2.67 -10.70
C ILE A 176 12.74 3.06 -11.64
N PHE A 177 13.93 3.29 -11.08
CA PHE A 177 15.07 3.81 -11.84
C PHE A 177 15.41 3.02 -13.12
N PRO A 178 15.45 1.67 -13.16
CA PRO A 178 15.78 0.91 -14.36
C PRO A 178 14.88 1.21 -15.55
N SER A 179 13.57 1.39 -15.33
CA SER A 179 12.63 1.83 -16.39
C SER A 179 13.08 3.15 -17.03
N VAL A 180 13.42 4.11 -16.18
CA VAL A 180 13.77 5.47 -16.63
C VAL A 180 15.17 5.50 -17.25
N PHE A 181 16.11 4.75 -16.69
CA PHE A 181 17.46 4.57 -17.24
C PHE A 181 17.42 3.96 -18.64
N LEU A 182 16.72 2.86 -18.84
CA LEU A 182 16.56 2.21 -20.13
C LEU A 182 15.88 3.13 -21.14
N PHE A 183 14.83 3.84 -20.73
CA PHE A 183 14.17 4.84 -21.57
C PHE A 183 15.16 5.92 -22.04
N SER A 184 15.96 6.47 -21.12
CA SER A 184 16.99 7.48 -21.44
C SER A 184 18.02 6.93 -22.41
N LEU A 185 18.56 5.73 -22.14
CA LEU A 185 19.58 5.09 -22.95
C LEU A 185 19.11 4.84 -24.40
N ILE A 186 17.93 4.24 -24.56
CA ILE A 186 17.35 3.92 -25.88
C ILE A 186 17.04 5.21 -26.65
N SER A 187 16.45 6.21 -25.97
CA SER A 187 16.10 7.49 -26.59
C SER A 187 17.32 8.25 -27.11
N LYS A 188 18.40 8.30 -26.31
CA LYS A 188 19.65 9.01 -26.68
C LYS A 188 20.44 8.29 -27.76
N LYS A 189 20.52 6.95 -27.72
CA LYS A 189 21.14 6.18 -28.81
C LYS A 189 20.45 6.47 -30.15
N LYS A 190 19.10 6.45 -30.16
CA LYS A 190 18.32 6.72 -31.36
C LYS A 190 18.55 8.15 -31.90
N GLU A 191 18.65 9.14 -31.02
CA GLU A 191 18.97 10.52 -31.38
C GLU A 191 20.38 10.63 -32.00
N LYS A 192 21.38 10.00 -31.38
CA LYS A 192 22.76 9.96 -31.90
C LYS A 192 22.84 9.33 -33.29
N TYR A 193 22.16 8.18 -33.51
CA TYR A 193 22.11 7.57 -34.85
C TYR A 193 21.45 8.50 -35.88
N ARG A 194 20.38 9.19 -35.52
CA ARG A 194 19.70 10.14 -36.41
C ARG A 194 20.59 11.32 -36.78
N LEU A 195 21.38 11.83 -35.84
CA LEU A 195 22.35 12.90 -36.08
C LEU A 195 23.48 12.44 -37.01
N LEU A 196 24.01 11.23 -36.85
CA LEU A 196 25.05 10.67 -37.71
C LEU A 196 24.57 10.50 -39.17
N ASN A 197 23.41 9.90 -39.37
CA ASN A 197 22.83 9.70 -40.69
C ASN A 197 22.52 11.01 -41.44
N ASN A 198 22.20 12.10 -40.69
CA ASN A 198 21.99 13.41 -41.29
C ASN A 198 23.30 14.09 -41.72
N VAL A 199 24.44 13.74 -41.14
CA VAL A 199 25.77 14.21 -41.53
C VAL A 199 26.22 13.56 -42.83
N ASP A 200 25.98 12.26 -43.01
CA ASP A 200 26.38 11.49 -44.20
C ASP A 200 25.60 11.91 -45.47
N ASN A 201 24.40 12.48 -45.30
CA ASN A 201 23.56 12.93 -46.44
C ASN A 201 23.87 14.35 -46.98
N GLY A 202 25.05 14.90 -46.78
CA GLY A 202 25.69 15.90 -47.64
C GLY A 202 25.16 17.32 -47.63
N LYS A 203 24.70 17.89 -46.50
CA LYS A 203 24.41 19.34 -46.38
C LYS A 203 25.60 20.09 -45.76
N LYS A 204 26.39 20.79 -46.61
CA LYS A 204 27.67 21.43 -46.29
C LYS A 204 27.57 22.76 -45.52
N SER A 205 28.53 22.97 -44.66
CA SER A 205 29.18 24.13 -44.01
C SER A 205 28.53 24.81 -42.80
N SER A 206 27.30 25.32 -42.80
CA SER A 206 26.69 25.96 -41.61
C SER A 206 26.06 24.96 -40.63
N ILE A 207 25.67 23.80 -41.15
CA ILE A 207 25.11 22.68 -40.40
C ILE A 207 26.20 21.95 -39.59
N SER A 208 27.47 21.99 -40.02
CA SER A 208 28.58 21.29 -39.37
C SER A 208 28.83 21.72 -37.92
N ALA A 209 28.83 23.03 -37.63
CA ALA A 209 29.05 23.54 -36.27
C ALA A 209 27.87 23.23 -35.35
N TYR A 210 26.63 23.35 -35.84
CA TYR A 210 25.42 22.99 -35.11
C TYR A 210 25.38 21.50 -34.79
N VAL A 211 25.64 20.63 -35.78
CA VAL A 211 25.69 19.18 -35.59
C VAL A 211 26.80 18.77 -34.64
N LYS A 212 27.98 19.41 -34.70
CA LYS A 212 29.09 19.17 -33.76
C LYS A 212 28.72 19.55 -32.33
N LYS A 213 28.04 20.68 -32.11
CA LYS A 213 27.52 21.11 -30.80
C LYS A 213 26.45 20.14 -30.30
N GLU A 214 25.51 19.74 -31.13
CA GLU A 214 24.47 18.77 -30.80
C GLU A 214 25.04 17.39 -30.44
N LYS A 215 26.05 16.91 -31.16
CA LYS A 215 26.78 15.66 -30.88
C LYS A 215 27.49 15.74 -29.54
N ALA A 216 28.21 16.82 -29.24
CA ALA A 216 28.88 17.01 -27.95
C ALA A 216 27.89 17.01 -26.77
N LEU A 217 26.77 17.71 -26.93
CA LEU A 217 25.69 17.73 -25.93
C LEU A 217 25.02 16.35 -25.74
N SER A 218 24.86 15.58 -26.83
CA SER A 218 24.33 14.21 -26.78
C SER A 218 25.30 13.27 -26.05
N ASP A 219 26.61 13.38 -26.34
CA ASP A 219 27.63 12.55 -25.69
C ASP A 219 27.76 12.87 -24.19
N THR A 220 27.71 14.14 -23.80
CA THR A 220 27.69 14.56 -22.36
C THR A 220 26.45 14.02 -21.64
N SER A 221 25.28 14.12 -22.27
CA SER A 221 24.03 13.61 -21.69
C SER A 221 24.04 12.07 -21.58
N LEU A 222 24.67 11.36 -22.52
CA LEU A 222 24.83 9.91 -22.46
C LEU A 222 25.79 9.49 -21.34
N LYS A 223 26.92 10.22 -21.16
CA LYS A 223 27.84 10.02 -20.04
C LYS A 223 27.11 10.15 -18.69
N LEU A 224 26.31 11.20 -18.52
CA LEU A 224 25.50 11.37 -17.30
C LEU A 224 24.56 10.17 -17.07
N THR A 225 23.92 9.64 -18.12
CA THR A 225 23.08 8.45 -18.00
C THR A 225 23.85 7.25 -17.47
N PHE A 226 25.07 7.00 -17.98
CA PHE A 226 25.91 5.89 -17.48
C PHE A 226 26.42 6.13 -16.07
N ILE A 227 26.77 7.36 -15.68
CA ILE A 227 27.15 7.70 -14.30
C ILE A 227 25.99 7.41 -13.35
N CYS A 228 24.76 7.86 -13.67
CA CYS A 228 23.58 7.55 -12.88
C CYS A 228 23.30 6.05 -12.80
N GLY A 229 23.50 5.32 -13.90
CA GLY A 229 23.36 3.86 -13.93
C GLY A 229 24.37 3.16 -13.03
N GLY A 230 25.63 3.59 -13.05
CA GLY A 230 26.68 3.09 -12.15
C GLY A 230 26.38 3.38 -10.68
N LEU A 231 25.93 4.60 -10.38
CA LEU A 231 25.52 4.98 -9.02
C LEU A 231 24.33 4.13 -8.54
N TRP A 232 23.32 3.93 -9.38
CA TRP A 232 22.20 3.06 -9.07
C TRP A 232 22.65 1.62 -8.78
N LEU A 233 23.55 1.06 -9.62
CA LEU A 233 24.07 -0.29 -9.41
C LEU A 233 24.81 -0.40 -8.07
N ALA A 234 25.58 0.62 -7.70
CA ALA A 234 26.25 0.69 -6.39
C ALA A 234 25.25 0.74 -5.23
N ILE A 235 24.20 1.56 -5.34
CA ILE A 235 23.13 1.63 -4.32
C ILE A 235 22.37 0.31 -4.24
N PHE A 236 22.05 -0.31 -5.36
CA PHE A 236 21.37 -1.60 -5.41
C PHE A 236 22.20 -2.69 -4.74
N ALA A 237 23.50 -2.79 -5.07
CA ALA A 237 24.42 -3.72 -4.43
C ALA A 237 24.57 -3.45 -2.93
N ALA A 238 24.74 -2.20 -2.54
CA ALA A 238 24.81 -1.79 -1.13
C ALA A 238 23.54 -2.17 -0.35
N SER A 239 22.36 -2.04 -0.99
CA SER A 239 21.08 -2.44 -0.38
C SER A 239 21.01 -3.96 -0.11
N TYR A 240 21.52 -4.78 -1.03
CA TYR A 240 21.62 -6.23 -0.82
C TYR A 240 22.64 -6.58 0.26
N ILE A 241 23.82 -5.95 0.27
CA ILE A 241 24.85 -6.17 1.31
C ILE A 241 24.30 -5.79 2.68
N TYR A 242 23.59 -4.66 2.78
CA TYR A 242 22.90 -4.25 4.00
C TYR A 242 21.88 -5.31 4.42
N GLY A 243 21.04 -5.77 3.49
CA GLY A 243 20.06 -6.82 3.77
C GLY A 243 20.69 -8.12 4.29
N LEU A 244 21.79 -8.57 3.69
CA LEU A 244 22.56 -9.73 4.19
C LEU A 244 23.06 -9.50 5.62
N SER A 245 23.53 -8.30 5.96
CA SER A 245 24.05 -7.98 7.29
C SER A 245 22.97 -7.93 8.37
N VAL A 246 21.73 -7.57 7.99
CA VAL A 246 20.58 -7.47 8.93
C VAL A 246 19.91 -8.83 9.12
N MET A 247 19.71 -9.59 8.04
CA MET A 247 19.02 -10.88 8.08
C MET A 247 19.69 -11.95 8.97
N GLY A 248 20.98 -11.84 9.19
CA GLY A 248 21.75 -12.77 10.04
C GLY A 248 21.70 -12.46 11.54
N LYS A 249 21.08 -11.38 11.96
CA LYS A 249 21.05 -10.99 13.37
C LYS A 249 19.87 -11.63 14.10
N ASN A 250 20.14 -12.20 15.28
CA ASN A 250 19.08 -12.56 16.21
C ASN A 250 18.44 -11.27 16.77
N ASN A 251 17.13 -11.22 16.75
CA ASN A 251 16.40 -10.03 17.18
C ASN A 251 16.09 -10.01 18.68
N SER A 252 16.10 -11.18 19.35
CA SER A 252 15.83 -11.29 20.79
C SER A 252 16.15 -12.71 21.29
N ASP A 253 16.46 -12.81 22.60
CA ASP A 253 16.56 -14.07 23.32
C ASP A 253 15.25 -14.44 24.03
N ARG A 254 14.30 -13.48 24.18
CA ARG A 254 12.99 -13.68 24.79
C ARG A 254 11.92 -13.80 23.72
N TYR A 255 10.99 -14.73 23.93
CA TYR A 255 9.87 -14.98 23.04
C TYR A 255 8.59 -15.14 23.83
N VAL A 256 7.47 -14.76 23.24
CA VAL A 256 6.12 -15.13 23.67
C VAL A 256 5.51 -16.07 22.65
N THR A 257 4.67 -17.00 23.11
CA THR A 257 3.94 -17.92 22.25
C THR A 257 2.54 -17.38 21.99
N VAL A 258 2.18 -17.26 20.72
CA VAL A 258 0.90 -16.69 20.27
C VAL A 258 0.11 -17.73 19.48
N ALA A 259 -1.15 -17.95 19.85
CA ALA A 259 -2.14 -18.64 19.02
C ALA A 259 -2.97 -17.60 18.26
N ALA A 260 -2.84 -17.54 16.95
CA ALA A 260 -3.69 -16.70 16.09
C ALA A 260 -4.73 -17.56 15.39
N ILE A 261 -6.01 -17.20 15.60
CA ILE A 261 -7.17 -17.97 15.17
C ILE A 261 -7.74 -17.43 13.87
N GLN A 262 -8.18 -18.32 12.99
CA GLN A 262 -8.84 -18.02 11.72
C GLN A 262 -10.16 -18.78 11.65
N ASN A 263 -11.27 -18.06 11.81
CA ASN A 263 -12.61 -18.65 11.92
C ASN A 263 -13.33 -18.85 10.58
N ASN A 264 -12.79 -18.31 9.50
CA ASN A 264 -13.36 -18.34 8.13
C ASN A 264 -14.82 -17.87 8.06
N GLU A 265 -15.18 -16.85 8.84
CA GLU A 265 -16.54 -16.33 8.86
C GLU A 265 -16.70 -15.04 8.05
N SER A 266 -17.87 -14.95 7.39
CA SER A 266 -18.24 -13.75 6.64
C SER A 266 -18.66 -12.62 7.60
N PRO A 267 -18.21 -11.37 7.36
CA PRO A 267 -18.60 -10.23 8.19
C PRO A 267 -20.09 -9.83 8.04
N TRP A 268 -20.78 -10.42 7.05
CA TRP A 268 -22.16 -10.07 6.72
C TRP A 268 -23.22 -10.94 7.40
N LYS A 269 -22.81 -11.93 8.20
CA LYS A 269 -23.74 -12.79 8.93
C LYS A 269 -24.20 -12.11 10.22
N ASN A 270 -25.50 -12.02 10.40
CA ASN A 270 -26.16 -11.37 11.52
C ASN A 270 -27.16 -12.30 12.24
N GLY A 271 -27.39 -12.05 13.50
CA GLY A 271 -28.34 -12.79 14.32
C GLY A 271 -27.69 -13.61 15.43
N ILE A 272 -28.43 -13.86 16.51
CA ILE A 272 -27.86 -14.46 17.73
C ILE A 272 -27.34 -15.88 17.48
N GLU A 273 -28.02 -16.66 16.65
CA GLU A 273 -27.57 -18.02 16.28
C GLU A 273 -26.22 -17.98 15.55
N GLU A 274 -26.04 -17.04 14.62
CA GLU A 274 -24.77 -16.85 13.90
C GLU A 274 -23.65 -16.40 14.83
N TYR A 275 -23.97 -15.48 15.75
CA TYR A 275 -23.00 -15.00 16.74
C TYR A 275 -22.57 -16.12 17.68
N SER A 276 -23.53 -16.92 18.18
CA SER A 276 -23.23 -18.06 19.06
C SER A 276 -22.41 -19.13 18.34
N ARG A 277 -22.74 -19.44 17.08
CA ARG A 277 -21.97 -20.40 16.27
C ARG A 277 -20.54 -19.92 16.08
N ASN A 278 -20.34 -18.63 15.77
CA ASN A 278 -19.02 -18.07 15.55
C ASN A 278 -18.17 -18.04 16.84
N VAL A 279 -18.75 -17.62 17.97
CA VAL A 279 -18.06 -17.62 19.27
C VAL A 279 -17.68 -19.06 19.67
N ASN A 280 -18.58 -20.03 19.54
CA ASN A 280 -18.30 -21.43 19.84
C ASN A 280 -17.18 -22.00 18.95
N LYS A 281 -17.16 -21.65 17.67
CA LYS A 281 -16.07 -22.00 16.74
C LYS A 281 -14.73 -21.42 17.18
N LEU A 282 -14.70 -20.14 17.56
CA LEU A 282 -13.48 -19.48 18.04
C LEU A 282 -12.97 -20.12 19.34
N ILE A 283 -13.87 -20.48 20.26
CA ILE A 283 -13.56 -21.24 21.47
C ILE A 283 -12.94 -22.60 21.09
N GLN A 284 -13.64 -23.39 20.25
CA GLN A 284 -13.16 -24.70 19.82
C GLN A 284 -11.75 -24.64 19.19
N LEU A 285 -11.53 -23.73 18.23
CA LEU A 285 -10.21 -23.56 17.58
C LEU A 285 -9.14 -23.13 18.58
N THR A 286 -9.51 -22.36 19.62
CA THR A 286 -8.58 -21.98 20.69
C THR A 286 -8.22 -23.17 21.56
N GLU A 287 -9.20 -23.98 21.96
CA GLU A 287 -8.98 -25.21 22.74
C GLU A 287 -8.12 -26.22 21.98
N GLU A 288 -8.38 -26.38 20.67
CA GLU A 288 -7.54 -27.22 19.79
C GLU A 288 -6.09 -26.73 19.74
N ALA A 289 -5.88 -25.40 19.63
CA ALA A 289 -4.54 -24.82 19.67
C ALA A 289 -3.85 -25.05 21.01
N GLN A 290 -4.58 -24.90 22.12
CA GLN A 290 -4.07 -25.11 23.48
C GLN A 290 -3.76 -26.58 23.76
N SER A 291 -4.50 -27.51 23.17
CA SER A 291 -4.21 -28.96 23.29
C SER A 291 -2.86 -29.34 22.69
N LEU A 292 -2.37 -28.57 21.71
CA LEU A 292 -1.07 -28.80 21.06
C LEU A 292 0.09 -28.08 21.75
N SER A 293 -0.19 -27.08 22.58
CA SER A 293 0.82 -26.30 23.31
C SER A 293 0.24 -25.77 24.60
N SER A 294 0.75 -26.23 25.73
CA SER A 294 0.34 -25.81 27.07
C SER A 294 0.84 -24.38 27.44
N GLU A 295 1.77 -23.83 26.67
CA GLU A 295 2.42 -22.54 26.96
C GLU A 295 2.01 -21.48 25.92
N ILE A 296 0.73 -21.14 25.82
CA ILE A 296 0.23 -20.04 25.00
C ILE A 296 0.11 -18.79 25.87
N ASP A 297 0.90 -17.75 25.56
CA ASP A 297 0.85 -16.47 26.26
C ASP A 297 -0.29 -15.58 25.76
N PHE A 298 -0.55 -15.61 24.43
CA PHE A 298 -1.54 -14.77 23.78
C PHE A 298 -2.43 -15.59 22.85
N VAL A 299 -3.74 -15.33 22.93
CA VAL A 299 -4.75 -15.81 21.97
C VAL A 299 -5.28 -14.60 21.20
N VAL A 300 -5.23 -14.65 19.86
CA VAL A 300 -5.62 -13.54 19.01
C VAL A 300 -6.78 -13.97 18.10
N TRP A 301 -7.92 -13.29 18.23
CA TRP A 301 -9.10 -13.49 17.40
C TRP A 301 -9.23 -12.36 16.38
N PRO A 302 -9.74 -12.61 15.16
CA PRO A 302 -9.73 -11.65 14.06
C PRO A 302 -10.63 -10.42 14.29
N GLU A 303 -10.64 -9.50 13.34
CA GLU A 303 -11.48 -8.29 13.32
C GLU A 303 -12.95 -8.65 13.45
N THR A 304 -13.68 -7.94 14.32
CA THR A 304 -15.12 -8.15 14.60
C THR A 304 -15.49 -9.61 14.85
N ALA A 305 -14.57 -10.39 15.41
CA ALA A 305 -14.77 -11.78 15.77
C ALA A 305 -15.98 -11.99 16.70
N VAL A 306 -16.20 -11.03 17.59
CA VAL A 306 -17.38 -10.95 18.44
C VAL A 306 -18.22 -9.74 18.03
N ALA A 307 -19.29 -9.98 17.26
CA ALA A 307 -20.13 -8.92 16.75
C ALA A 307 -20.97 -8.20 17.81
N PRO A 308 -21.58 -8.85 18.83
CA PRO A 308 -22.19 -8.14 19.96
C PRO A 308 -21.12 -7.40 20.77
N SER A 309 -21.39 -6.12 21.12
CA SER A 309 -20.51 -5.39 22.03
C SER A 309 -20.42 -6.11 23.38
N ILE A 310 -19.22 -6.53 23.77
CA ILE A 310 -18.99 -7.31 24.99
C ILE A 310 -19.42 -6.49 26.22
N ILE A 311 -18.84 -5.32 26.41
CA ILE A 311 -19.09 -4.46 27.58
C ILE A 311 -20.55 -4.04 27.61
N TYR A 312 -21.11 -3.52 26.51
CA TYR A 312 -22.49 -3.04 26.49
C TYR A 312 -23.52 -4.13 26.84
N ASN A 313 -23.38 -5.34 26.29
CA ASN A 313 -24.32 -6.42 26.57
C ASN A 313 -24.14 -7.02 27.97
N TYR A 314 -22.96 -6.92 28.57
CA TYR A 314 -22.72 -7.28 29.95
C TYR A 314 -23.37 -6.28 30.92
N ASP A 315 -23.14 -4.97 30.70
CA ASP A 315 -23.58 -3.91 31.64
C ASP A 315 -25.10 -3.67 31.59
N TYR A 316 -25.66 -3.66 30.38
CA TYR A 316 -27.08 -3.29 30.20
C TYR A 316 -28.03 -4.47 30.01
N GLY A 317 -27.55 -5.65 29.59
CA GLY A 317 -28.31 -6.91 29.56
C GLY A 317 -29.66 -6.84 28.81
N THR A 318 -29.83 -5.96 27.83
CA THR A 318 -31.13 -5.70 27.16
C THR A 318 -31.66 -6.89 26.36
N ASP A 319 -30.81 -7.80 25.94
CA ASP A 319 -31.14 -9.09 25.30
C ASP A 319 -30.48 -10.22 26.07
N MET A 320 -31.32 -11.02 26.77
CA MET A 320 -30.85 -12.12 27.61
C MET A 320 -29.96 -13.12 26.86
N ARG A 321 -30.27 -13.42 25.61
CA ARG A 321 -29.48 -14.38 24.82
C ARG A 321 -28.09 -13.84 24.52
N ARG A 322 -27.97 -12.53 24.21
CA ARG A 322 -26.67 -11.87 24.04
C ARG A 322 -25.89 -11.81 25.34
N PHE A 323 -26.56 -11.48 26.45
CA PHE A 323 -25.93 -11.49 27.77
C PHE A 323 -25.35 -12.86 28.12
N LEU A 324 -26.13 -13.95 27.91
CA LEU A 324 -25.67 -15.32 28.16
C LEU A 324 -24.47 -15.70 27.29
N LEU A 325 -24.50 -15.33 25.99
CA LEU A 325 -23.38 -15.57 25.08
C LEU A 325 -22.12 -14.84 25.55
N ILE A 326 -22.24 -13.58 25.94
CA ILE A 326 -21.11 -12.78 26.44
C ILE A 326 -20.60 -13.35 27.79
N SER A 327 -21.49 -13.76 28.69
CA SER A 327 -21.10 -14.39 29.96
C SER A 327 -20.35 -15.71 29.73
N GLN A 328 -20.80 -16.55 28.81
CA GLN A 328 -20.08 -17.76 28.39
C GLN A 328 -18.67 -17.42 27.88
N LEU A 329 -18.55 -16.42 27.02
CA LEU A 329 -17.27 -15.98 26.47
C LEU A 329 -16.33 -15.48 27.56
N LEU A 330 -16.83 -14.64 28.49
CA LEU A 330 -16.00 -14.08 29.57
C LEU A 330 -15.54 -15.18 30.51
N ASN A 331 -16.40 -16.14 30.87
CA ASN A 331 -16.02 -17.30 31.68
C ASN A 331 -14.91 -18.11 30.99
N PHE A 332 -15.05 -18.38 29.67
CA PHE A 332 -14.02 -19.06 28.90
C PHE A 332 -12.69 -18.31 28.95
N ILE A 333 -12.69 -16.97 28.77
CA ILE A 333 -11.47 -16.16 28.84
C ILE A 333 -10.85 -16.24 30.24
N ASP A 334 -11.66 -16.17 31.31
CA ASP A 334 -11.16 -16.15 32.68
C ASP A 334 -10.60 -17.49 33.14
N GLU A 335 -11.13 -18.60 32.63
CA GLU A 335 -10.64 -19.95 32.89
C GLU A 335 -9.30 -20.26 32.15
N ASN A 336 -8.92 -19.42 31.20
CA ASN A 336 -7.73 -19.63 30.36
C ASN A 336 -6.57 -18.75 30.80
N ASN A 337 -5.44 -19.35 31.17
CA ASN A 337 -4.23 -18.59 31.51
C ASN A 337 -3.52 -18.02 30.26
N ALA A 338 -4.19 -17.08 29.57
CA ALA A 338 -3.65 -16.38 28.42
C ALA A 338 -4.15 -14.93 28.36
N VAL A 339 -3.47 -14.10 27.56
CA VAL A 339 -3.96 -12.76 27.18
C VAL A 339 -4.76 -12.89 25.89
N PHE A 340 -6.02 -12.48 25.91
CA PHE A 340 -6.88 -12.49 24.72
C PHE A 340 -6.92 -11.14 24.06
N VAL A 341 -6.68 -11.10 22.75
CA VAL A 341 -6.82 -9.91 21.90
C VAL A 341 -7.95 -10.18 20.91
N ILE A 342 -9.08 -9.52 21.09
CA ILE A 342 -10.35 -9.86 20.44
C ILE A 342 -10.86 -8.68 19.62
N GLY A 343 -11.16 -8.90 18.33
CA GLY A 343 -11.87 -7.93 17.50
C GLY A 343 -13.35 -7.87 17.90
N ASN A 344 -13.83 -6.67 18.24
CA ASN A 344 -15.19 -6.44 18.75
C ASN A 344 -15.85 -5.20 18.14
N SER A 345 -17.14 -5.30 17.86
CA SER A 345 -18.01 -4.15 17.58
C SER A 345 -18.36 -3.47 18.90
N HIS A 346 -17.48 -2.58 19.35
CA HIS A 346 -17.62 -1.92 20.65
C HIS A 346 -18.66 -0.79 20.60
N GLU A 347 -19.56 -0.75 21.57
CA GLU A 347 -20.57 0.29 21.73
C GLU A 347 -20.36 1.05 23.03
N GLU A 348 -20.44 2.39 22.93
CA GLU A 348 -20.43 3.31 24.08
C GLU A 348 -21.72 4.13 24.11
N GLU A 349 -22.26 4.34 25.30
CA GLU A 349 -23.41 5.21 25.49
C GLU A 349 -22.94 6.63 25.87
N LEU A 350 -23.12 7.57 24.94
CA LEU A 350 -22.76 8.97 25.16
C LEU A 350 -23.97 9.77 25.64
N LYS A 351 -23.82 10.49 26.75
CA LYS A 351 -24.88 11.26 27.44
C LYS A 351 -25.69 12.20 26.54
N ASN A 352 -25.14 12.66 25.41
CA ASN A 352 -25.77 13.68 24.55
C ASN A 352 -26.09 13.23 23.11
N THR A 353 -25.57 12.07 22.65
CA THR A 353 -25.65 11.66 21.24
C THR A 353 -26.19 10.26 21.02
N GLY A 354 -26.57 9.55 22.12
CA GLY A 354 -27.01 8.16 22.03
C GLY A 354 -25.84 7.18 21.90
N ARG A 355 -26.08 6.04 21.27
CA ARG A 355 -25.06 5.00 21.10
C ARG A 355 -24.07 5.33 20.00
N THR A 356 -22.80 5.18 20.32
CA THR A 356 -21.71 5.30 19.36
C THR A 356 -21.03 3.94 19.20
N ARG A 357 -20.68 3.59 17.96
CA ARG A 357 -20.09 2.30 17.62
C ARG A 357 -18.68 2.47 17.06
N TYR A 358 -17.78 1.62 17.52
CA TYR A 358 -16.39 1.57 17.10
C TYR A 358 -16.01 0.15 16.65
N ASN A 359 -15.17 0.08 15.62
CA ASN A 359 -14.44 -1.14 15.30
C ASN A 359 -13.21 -1.19 16.22
N SER A 360 -13.19 -2.13 17.16
CA SER A 360 -12.22 -2.11 18.27
C SER A 360 -11.51 -3.44 18.47
N ALA A 361 -10.32 -3.37 19.04
CA ALA A 361 -9.61 -4.48 19.65
C ALA A 361 -9.72 -4.37 21.17
N LEU A 362 -10.17 -5.43 21.82
CA LEU A 362 -10.28 -5.56 23.25
C LEU A 362 -9.21 -6.52 23.78
N VAL A 363 -8.53 -6.14 24.86
CA VAL A 363 -7.46 -6.94 25.46
C VAL A 363 -7.88 -7.37 26.87
N PHE A 364 -8.03 -8.66 27.05
CA PHE A 364 -8.37 -9.30 28.33
C PHE A 364 -7.20 -10.13 28.85
N GLU A 365 -7.04 -10.16 30.15
CA GLU A 365 -6.15 -11.08 30.86
C GLU A 365 -6.89 -11.74 32.03
N SER A 366 -6.89 -13.06 32.07
CA SER A 366 -7.52 -13.87 33.10
C SER A 366 -7.15 -13.40 34.51
N GLY A 367 -8.14 -13.35 35.40
CA GLY A 367 -8.01 -12.93 36.79
C GLY A 367 -7.72 -11.45 37.01
N LYS A 368 -7.72 -10.60 35.94
CA LYS A 368 -7.39 -9.17 36.05
C LYS A 368 -8.51 -8.23 35.62
N ASN A 369 -9.08 -8.43 34.41
CA ASN A 369 -10.00 -7.46 33.81
C ASN A 369 -11.16 -8.12 33.06
N VAL A 370 -11.48 -9.35 33.39
CA VAL A 370 -12.54 -10.15 32.74
C VAL A 370 -13.87 -10.01 33.46
N HIS A 371 -13.87 -10.02 34.81
CA HIS A 371 -15.07 -9.92 35.65
C HIS A 371 -14.90 -8.86 36.76
N PRO A 372 -15.57 -7.67 36.62
CA PRO A 372 -16.35 -7.19 35.49
C PRO A 372 -15.44 -6.92 34.28
N PRO A 373 -16.00 -6.88 33.03
CA PRO A 373 -15.18 -6.70 31.85
C PRO A 373 -14.67 -5.25 31.74
N GLU A 374 -13.40 -5.06 32.06
CA GLU A 374 -12.67 -3.79 31.96
C GLU A 374 -11.44 -3.96 31.04
N PRO A 375 -11.59 -4.39 29.77
CA PRO A 375 -10.46 -4.64 28.89
C PRO A 375 -9.69 -3.38 28.51
N GLY A 376 -8.44 -3.56 28.11
CA GLY A 376 -7.77 -2.54 27.35
C GLY A 376 -8.44 -2.38 25.99
N ILE A 377 -8.75 -1.13 25.56
CA ILE A 377 -9.48 -0.86 24.32
C ILE A 377 -8.62 -0.06 23.37
N TYR A 378 -8.59 -0.47 22.10
CA TYR A 378 -8.13 0.31 20.96
C TYR A 378 -9.23 0.38 19.91
N SER A 379 -9.61 1.59 19.47
CA SER A 379 -10.60 1.81 18.43
C SER A 379 -9.93 2.26 17.15
N LYS A 380 -10.35 1.69 16.02
CA LYS A 380 -9.78 1.92 14.67
C LYS A 380 -9.74 3.41 14.32
N ILE A 381 -8.57 3.90 13.96
CA ILE A 381 -8.32 5.33 13.64
C ILE A 381 -8.49 5.59 12.14
N LYS A 382 -7.99 4.68 11.29
CA LYS A 382 -8.06 4.81 9.83
C LYS A 382 -9.17 3.94 9.27
N LEU A 383 -10.34 4.55 9.13
CA LEU A 383 -11.53 3.89 8.59
C LEU A 383 -11.48 3.78 7.06
N VAL A 384 -12.06 2.71 6.51
CA VAL A 384 -12.15 2.50 5.06
C VAL A 384 -13.17 3.49 4.47
N PRO A 385 -12.76 4.30 3.47
CA PRO A 385 -13.65 5.26 2.83
C PRO A 385 -14.90 4.60 2.25
N PHE A 386 -16.07 5.22 2.44
CA PHE A 386 -17.39 4.82 1.94
C PHE A 386 -17.96 3.51 2.49
N THR A 387 -17.19 2.71 3.19
CA THR A 387 -17.63 1.44 3.78
C THR A 387 -17.72 1.51 5.29
N GLU A 388 -16.77 2.18 5.93
CA GLU A 388 -16.71 2.39 7.36
C GLU A 388 -16.91 3.86 7.75
N SER A 389 -16.63 4.79 6.84
CA SER A 389 -16.72 6.23 7.09
C SER A 389 -17.18 7.02 5.87
N PHE A 390 -18.06 8.00 6.09
CA PHE A 390 -18.47 8.97 5.10
C PHE A 390 -18.38 10.40 5.67
N PRO A 391 -17.28 11.13 5.40
CA PRO A 391 -17.00 12.41 6.05
C PRO A 391 -17.97 13.54 5.63
N TRP A 392 -18.66 13.37 4.51
CA TRP A 392 -19.60 14.37 3.97
C TRP A 392 -21.07 14.08 4.28
N LYS A 393 -21.37 13.37 5.39
CA LYS A 393 -22.72 12.98 5.78
C LYS A 393 -23.68 14.19 5.89
N HIS A 394 -23.17 15.35 6.30
CA HIS A 394 -23.95 16.58 6.41
C HIS A 394 -24.10 17.33 5.08
N THR A 395 -23.11 17.19 4.18
CA THR A 395 -23.13 17.85 2.85
C THR A 395 -23.97 17.07 1.84
N PHE A 396 -23.95 15.75 1.92
CA PHE A 396 -24.67 14.86 1.00
C PHE A 396 -25.54 13.86 1.77
N PRO A 397 -26.56 14.31 2.53
CA PRO A 397 -27.35 13.44 3.41
C PRO A 397 -28.12 12.35 2.66
N TYR A 398 -28.65 12.65 1.47
CA TYR A 398 -29.33 11.67 0.64
C TYR A 398 -28.41 10.51 0.22
N PHE A 399 -27.20 10.82 -0.21
CA PHE A 399 -26.22 9.81 -0.60
C PHE A 399 -25.76 8.98 0.61
N TYR A 400 -25.59 9.64 1.76
CA TYR A 400 -25.28 8.97 3.02
C TYR A 400 -26.37 7.98 3.44
N GLN A 401 -27.65 8.39 3.38
CA GLN A 401 -28.79 7.51 3.67
C GLN A 401 -28.86 6.32 2.71
N LYS A 402 -28.56 6.53 1.45
CA LYS A 402 -28.51 5.44 0.46
C LYS A 402 -27.39 4.44 0.75
N LEU A 403 -26.25 4.90 1.26
CA LEU A 403 -25.17 4.03 1.73
C LEU A 403 -25.60 3.24 2.97
N LEU A 404 -26.27 3.88 3.94
CA LEU A 404 -26.74 3.21 5.17
C LEU A 404 -27.80 2.15 4.92
N ASN A 405 -28.58 2.25 3.85
CA ASN A 405 -29.59 1.25 3.46
C ASN A 405 -28.94 -0.01 2.81
N GLY A 406 -27.62 -0.03 2.61
CA GLY A 406 -26.85 -1.19 2.25
C GLY A 406 -26.25 -1.87 3.49
N ASP A 407 -25.59 -3.01 3.29
CA ASP A 407 -24.88 -3.75 4.37
C ASP A 407 -23.56 -3.05 4.77
N ILE A 408 -23.63 -1.74 5.07
CA ILE A 408 -22.47 -0.91 5.39
C ILE A 408 -22.49 -0.55 6.88
N HIS A 409 -21.42 -0.89 7.60
CA HIS A 409 -21.23 -0.55 9.00
C HIS A 409 -20.45 0.75 9.11
N MET A 410 -21.14 1.87 9.41
CA MET A 410 -20.49 3.14 9.69
C MET A 410 -20.02 3.16 11.14
N TRP A 411 -18.69 3.27 11.30
CA TRP A 411 -18.04 3.35 12.60
C TRP A 411 -17.63 4.79 12.91
N GLU A 412 -17.56 5.10 14.17
CA GLU A 412 -16.87 6.31 14.62
C GLU A 412 -15.36 6.03 14.71
N LYS A 413 -14.61 7.11 14.52
CA LYS A 413 -13.15 7.05 14.44
C LYS A 413 -12.54 7.12 15.85
N GLY A 414 -11.60 6.21 16.14
CA GLY A 414 -10.70 6.32 17.29
C GLY A 414 -9.70 7.48 17.13
N ASP A 415 -9.09 7.91 18.23
CA ASP A 415 -8.18 9.07 18.29
C ASP A 415 -6.82 8.76 18.94
N VAL A 416 -6.69 7.63 19.63
CA VAL A 416 -5.51 7.26 20.42
C VAL A 416 -4.75 6.10 19.80
N TYR A 417 -3.49 6.30 19.45
CA TYR A 417 -2.56 5.22 19.08
C TYR A 417 -2.13 4.47 20.35
N LYS A 418 -2.91 3.48 20.74
CA LYS A 418 -2.76 2.73 22.00
C LYS A 418 -1.57 1.76 21.92
N VAL A 419 -0.83 1.68 23.02
CA VAL A 419 0.15 0.63 23.28
C VAL A 419 -0.31 -0.14 24.51
N PHE A 420 -0.31 -1.44 24.41
CA PHE A 420 -0.61 -2.38 25.48
C PHE A 420 0.67 -2.99 26.00
N ASP A 421 0.74 -3.28 27.29
CA ASP A 421 1.86 -3.99 27.93
C ASP A 421 1.31 -5.15 28.75
N TYR A 422 1.44 -6.34 28.20
CA TYR A 422 1.00 -7.58 28.84
C TYR A 422 2.10 -8.64 28.74
N ARG A 423 2.37 -9.34 29.81
CA ARG A 423 3.38 -10.41 29.90
C ARG A 423 4.75 -10.00 29.35
N GLY A 424 5.10 -8.72 29.47
CA GLY A 424 6.37 -8.16 28.98
C GLY A 424 6.44 -7.94 27.46
N LEU A 425 5.33 -8.10 26.73
CA LEU A 425 5.20 -7.72 25.33
C LEU A 425 4.47 -6.37 25.24
N LYS A 426 5.16 -5.35 24.72
CA LYS A 426 4.55 -4.07 24.34
C LYS A 426 4.04 -4.15 22.91
N PHE A 427 2.74 -4.04 22.69
CA PHE A 427 2.16 -4.17 21.37
C PHE A 427 1.06 -3.15 21.08
N SER A 428 0.79 -2.94 19.81
CA SER A 428 -0.38 -2.21 19.34
C SER A 428 -1.17 -3.08 18.37
N THR A 429 -2.46 -2.77 18.21
CA THR A 429 -3.39 -3.56 17.42
C THR A 429 -3.90 -2.79 16.20
N PRO A 430 -3.09 -2.58 15.15
CA PRO A 430 -3.64 -2.01 13.92
C PRO A 430 -4.74 -2.93 13.39
N ILE A 431 -5.93 -2.35 13.07
CA ILE A 431 -7.08 -3.12 12.62
C ILE A 431 -7.18 -3.07 11.10
N CYS A 432 -7.15 -4.26 10.46
CA CYS A 432 -7.39 -4.48 9.03
C CYS A 432 -6.57 -3.50 8.15
N PHE A 433 -7.24 -2.62 7.42
CA PHE A 433 -6.70 -1.61 6.52
C PHE A 433 -5.60 -0.71 7.15
N GLU A 434 -5.53 -0.59 8.47
CA GLU A 434 -4.55 0.27 9.15
C GLU A 434 -3.11 -0.17 8.95
N ASP A 435 -2.84 -1.47 8.85
CA ASP A 435 -1.48 -1.97 8.64
C ASP A 435 -0.96 -1.73 7.20
N THR A 436 -1.83 -1.29 6.30
CA THR A 436 -1.39 -0.82 5.00
C THR A 436 -0.71 0.57 5.07
N PHE A 437 -0.98 1.36 6.14
CA PHE A 437 -0.45 2.71 6.30
C PHE A 437 0.83 2.75 7.15
N SER A 438 1.94 3.08 6.50
CA SER A 438 3.24 3.26 7.15
C SER A 438 3.17 4.26 8.30
N THR A 439 2.44 5.37 8.13
CA THR A 439 2.32 6.43 9.14
C THR A 439 1.57 5.99 10.39
N VAL A 440 0.57 5.11 10.28
CA VAL A 440 -0.19 4.56 11.43
C VAL A 440 0.72 3.65 12.25
N CYS A 441 1.31 2.64 11.62
CA CYS A 441 2.21 1.70 12.29
C CYS A 441 3.44 2.39 12.90
N ARG A 442 4.03 3.35 12.18
CA ARG A 442 5.14 4.16 12.69
C ARG A 442 4.76 4.93 13.96
N ARG A 443 3.59 5.56 14.02
CA ARG A 443 3.12 6.28 15.22
C ARG A 443 2.94 5.35 16.42
N MET A 444 2.41 4.15 16.19
CA MET A 444 2.31 3.13 17.24
C MET A 444 3.69 2.77 17.83
N VAL A 445 4.71 2.59 16.97
CA VAL A 445 6.08 2.29 17.42
C VAL A 445 6.74 3.49 18.11
N LEU A 446 6.49 4.72 17.65
CA LEU A 446 6.95 5.92 18.35
C LEU A 446 6.34 6.08 19.74
N ASN A 447 5.10 5.62 19.94
CA ASN A 447 4.43 5.58 21.24
C ASN A 447 4.93 4.43 22.14
N GLY A 448 5.82 3.57 21.65
CA GLY A 448 6.42 2.49 22.46
C GLY A 448 6.06 1.07 22.06
N SER A 449 5.23 0.87 21.02
CA SER A 449 4.93 -0.48 20.51
C SER A 449 6.19 -1.20 20.04
N ARG A 450 6.28 -2.51 20.32
CA ARG A 450 7.39 -3.40 19.90
C ARG A 450 6.89 -4.64 19.17
N CYS A 451 5.60 -4.72 18.94
CA CYS A 451 4.95 -5.77 18.16
C CYS A 451 3.64 -5.21 17.59
N PHE A 452 3.26 -5.63 16.40
CA PHE A 452 1.92 -5.42 15.88
C PHE A 452 1.10 -6.71 16.04
N ILE A 453 -0.07 -6.62 16.64
CA ILE A 453 -1.09 -7.67 16.64
C ILE A 453 -2.24 -7.17 15.77
N ASN A 454 -2.20 -7.49 14.48
CA ASN A 454 -3.20 -7.06 13.51
C ASN A 454 -4.41 -7.99 13.53
N LEU A 455 -5.60 -7.40 13.61
CA LEU A 455 -6.89 -8.09 13.51
C LEU A 455 -7.53 -7.70 12.18
N SER A 456 -7.83 -8.67 11.29
CA SER A 456 -8.35 -8.36 9.96
C SER A 456 -9.50 -9.27 9.55
N ASN A 457 -10.34 -8.77 8.65
CA ASN A 457 -11.37 -9.57 7.99
C ASN A 457 -11.42 -9.26 6.49
N ASP A 458 -10.66 -10.00 5.72
CA ASP A 458 -10.59 -9.87 4.25
C ASP A 458 -11.48 -10.91 3.53
N SER A 459 -12.39 -11.61 4.24
CA SER A 459 -13.25 -12.67 3.68
C SER A 459 -14.18 -12.16 2.57
N TRP A 460 -14.53 -10.89 2.63
CA TRP A 460 -15.38 -10.21 1.65
C TRP A 460 -14.76 -10.18 0.24
N SER A 461 -13.45 -10.24 0.10
CA SER A 461 -12.75 -10.15 -1.18
C SER A 461 -12.88 -11.41 -2.04
N LYS A 462 -13.06 -12.58 -1.42
CA LYS A 462 -13.09 -13.91 -2.07
C LYS A 462 -11.92 -14.11 -3.05
N SER A 463 -10.75 -13.53 -2.75
CA SER A 463 -9.62 -13.47 -3.67
C SER A 463 -8.28 -13.63 -2.97
N ASN A 464 -7.51 -14.69 -3.33
CA ASN A 464 -6.14 -14.88 -2.86
C ASN A 464 -5.24 -13.68 -3.22
N ALA A 465 -5.45 -13.07 -4.40
CA ALA A 465 -4.69 -11.89 -4.79
C ALA A 465 -4.87 -10.73 -3.81
N CYS A 466 -6.10 -10.46 -3.34
CA CYS A 466 -6.36 -9.45 -2.32
C CYS A 466 -5.61 -9.77 -1.02
N GLN A 467 -5.71 -11.03 -0.56
CA GLN A 467 -5.04 -11.49 0.67
C GLN A 467 -3.52 -11.29 0.60
N LYS A 468 -2.91 -11.68 -0.52
CA LYS A 468 -1.45 -11.52 -0.73
C LYS A 468 -1.05 -10.06 -0.93
N GLN A 469 -1.88 -9.24 -1.60
CA GLN A 469 -1.63 -7.79 -1.72
C GLN A 469 -1.64 -7.11 -0.35
N HIS A 470 -2.58 -7.49 0.54
CA HIS A 470 -2.64 -6.98 1.90
C HIS A 470 -1.43 -7.44 2.73
N LEU A 471 -1.12 -8.75 2.70
CA LEU A 471 0.07 -9.31 3.38
C LEU A 471 1.36 -8.63 2.93
N ALA A 472 1.52 -8.37 1.63
CA ALA A 472 2.71 -7.71 1.11
C ALA A 472 2.95 -6.36 1.81
N MET A 473 1.90 -5.55 2.02
CA MET A 473 2.02 -4.27 2.74
C MET A 473 2.36 -4.47 4.22
N ALA A 474 1.73 -5.45 4.89
CA ALA A 474 2.01 -5.77 6.29
C ALA A 474 3.48 -6.19 6.52
N VAL A 475 4.07 -6.96 5.60
CA VAL A 475 5.49 -7.33 5.64
C VAL A 475 6.39 -6.10 5.75
N PHE A 476 6.10 -5.05 4.97
CA PHE A 476 6.89 -3.82 5.03
C PHE A 476 6.74 -3.09 6.36
N ARG A 477 5.60 -3.16 7.04
CA ARG A 477 5.43 -2.54 8.37
C ARG A 477 6.41 -3.12 9.39
N SER A 478 6.61 -4.44 9.34
CA SER A 478 7.61 -5.09 10.19
C SER A 478 9.02 -4.62 9.88
N VAL A 479 9.41 -4.61 8.61
CA VAL A 479 10.76 -4.20 8.17
C VAL A 479 11.03 -2.72 8.46
N GLU A 480 10.09 -1.84 8.13
CA GLU A 480 10.21 -0.40 8.34
C GLU A 480 10.47 -0.06 9.81
N ASN A 481 9.78 -0.73 10.71
CA ASN A 481 9.84 -0.42 12.14
C ASN A 481 10.76 -1.36 12.95
N GLY A 482 11.25 -2.45 12.34
CA GLY A 482 12.09 -3.43 13.03
C GLY A 482 11.36 -4.21 14.12
N VAL A 483 10.04 -4.42 13.98
CA VAL A 483 9.19 -5.10 14.97
C VAL A 483 8.45 -6.29 14.33
N PRO A 484 8.19 -7.38 15.09
CA PRO A 484 7.41 -8.50 14.58
C PRO A 484 5.94 -8.12 14.42
N SER A 485 5.22 -8.90 13.60
CA SER A 485 3.77 -8.79 13.47
C SER A 485 3.11 -10.15 13.62
N VAL A 486 2.01 -10.20 14.36
CA VAL A 486 1.04 -11.29 14.39
C VAL A 486 -0.19 -10.82 13.65
N ARG A 487 -0.66 -11.59 12.69
CA ARG A 487 -1.90 -11.31 11.98
C ARG A 487 -2.90 -12.43 12.28
N SER A 488 -4.05 -12.08 12.83
CA SER A 488 -5.22 -12.95 12.93
C SER A 488 -6.28 -12.41 11.96
N THR A 489 -6.61 -13.21 10.95
CA THR A 489 -7.55 -12.81 9.92
C THR A 489 -8.70 -13.79 9.84
N ALA A 490 -9.92 -13.31 9.54
CA ALA A 490 -11.07 -14.22 9.45
C ALA A 490 -10.89 -15.27 8.35
N SER A 491 -10.43 -14.88 7.16
CA SER A 491 -10.20 -15.79 6.00
C SER A 491 -8.95 -15.44 5.21
N GLY A 492 -8.21 -14.42 5.64
CA GLY A 492 -7.00 -13.96 4.96
C GLY A 492 -5.77 -14.76 5.34
N VAL A 493 -4.60 -14.14 5.23
CA VAL A 493 -3.35 -14.79 5.64
C VAL A 493 -3.13 -14.55 7.14
N THR A 494 -3.57 -15.49 7.97
CA THR A 494 -3.21 -15.54 9.39
C THR A 494 -1.76 -15.99 9.49
N CYS A 495 -0.88 -15.16 10.07
CA CYS A 495 0.55 -15.43 10.06
C CYS A 495 1.34 -14.71 11.17
N VAL A 496 2.56 -15.17 11.38
CA VAL A 496 3.60 -14.47 12.16
C VAL A 496 4.69 -13.99 11.20
N ILE A 497 5.02 -12.71 11.28
CA ILE A 497 6.07 -12.05 10.50
C ILE A 497 7.17 -11.60 11.46
N ASN A 498 8.42 -11.95 11.18
CA ASN A 498 9.55 -11.48 12.00
C ASN A 498 9.92 -10.00 11.68
N PRO A 499 10.75 -9.35 12.49
CA PRO A 499 11.17 -7.97 12.25
C PRO A 499 11.81 -7.70 10.88
N ASN A 500 12.34 -8.73 10.24
CA ASN A 500 12.97 -8.65 8.92
C ASN A 500 11.99 -8.95 7.77
N GLY A 501 10.69 -9.04 8.05
CA GLY A 501 9.64 -9.25 7.05
C GLY A 501 9.47 -10.70 6.59
N LYS A 502 10.19 -11.68 7.17
CA LYS A 502 10.01 -13.09 6.83
C LYS A 502 8.73 -13.61 7.51
N VAL A 503 7.81 -14.14 6.74
CA VAL A 503 6.67 -14.91 7.24
C VAL A 503 7.22 -16.24 7.80
N ILE A 504 7.11 -16.41 9.12
CA ILE A 504 7.66 -17.59 9.82
C ILE A 504 6.68 -18.75 9.77
N LYS A 505 5.39 -18.45 9.97
CA LYS A 505 4.29 -19.39 9.97
C LYS A 505 3.04 -18.72 9.40
N ALA A 506 2.28 -19.44 8.61
CA ALA A 506 1.02 -18.96 8.04
C ALA A 506 0.00 -20.09 7.95
N ALA A 507 -1.28 -19.74 8.09
CA ALA A 507 -2.41 -20.61 7.75
C ALA A 507 -2.77 -20.44 6.27
N PRO A 508 -3.36 -21.45 5.64
CA PRO A 508 -3.98 -21.31 4.32
C PRO A 508 -5.15 -20.31 4.37
N GLU A 509 -5.42 -19.63 3.26
CA GLU A 509 -6.54 -18.72 3.13
C GLU A 509 -7.87 -19.48 3.01
N PHE A 510 -8.98 -18.82 3.36
CA PHE A 510 -10.36 -19.29 3.18
C PHE A 510 -10.67 -20.65 3.82
N CYS A 511 -10.04 -20.99 4.91
CA CYS A 511 -10.36 -22.16 5.73
C CYS A 511 -10.41 -21.82 7.22
N GLU A 512 -11.00 -22.68 8.02
CA GLU A 512 -10.88 -22.65 9.47
C GLU A 512 -9.50 -23.19 9.85
N ALA A 513 -8.76 -22.42 10.64
CA ALA A 513 -7.40 -22.77 11.00
C ALA A 513 -6.93 -22.00 12.24
N TYR A 514 -5.82 -22.44 12.80
CA TYR A 514 -5.03 -21.66 13.75
C TYR A 514 -3.55 -21.87 13.49
N ILE A 515 -2.76 -20.93 13.95
CA ILE A 515 -1.31 -21.07 14.00
C ILE A 515 -0.82 -20.85 15.43
N ILE A 516 0.18 -21.60 15.85
CA ILE A 516 0.93 -21.33 17.09
C ILE A 516 2.31 -20.86 16.64
N GLY A 517 2.70 -19.66 17.02
CA GLY A 517 3.97 -19.04 16.60
C GLY A 517 4.71 -18.40 17.76
N ARG A 518 6.05 -18.41 17.70
CA ARG A 518 6.93 -17.72 18.66
C ARG A 518 7.23 -16.32 18.11
N VAL A 519 6.96 -15.30 18.92
CA VAL A 519 7.14 -13.88 18.58
C VAL A 519 8.29 -13.34 19.45
N PRO A 520 9.36 -12.77 18.84
CA PRO A 520 10.44 -12.19 19.60
C PRO A 520 9.99 -10.94 20.35
N VAL A 521 10.38 -10.80 21.61
CA VAL A 521 10.18 -9.59 22.41
C VAL A 521 11.32 -8.62 22.13
N ILE A 522 11.04 -7.53 21.46
CA ILE A 522 12.04 -6.52 21.09
C ILE A 522 12.24 -5.54 22.25
N ASP A 523 13.51 -5.27 22.57
CA ASP A 523 13.86 -4.37 23.67
C ASP A 523 13.53 -2.90 23.35
N ASP A 524 13.25 -2.13 24.40
CA ASP A 524 13.08 -0.69 24.31
C ASP A 524 14.37 0.00 23.82
N GLY A 525 14.21 0.99 22.97
CA GLY A 525 15.33 1.75 22.41
C GLY A 525 15.83 1.28 21.04
N GLN A 526 15.48 0.08 20.60
CA GLN A 526 15.77 -0.39 19.25
C GLN A 526 14.77 0.21 18.25
N GLN A 527 15.12 1.32 17.64
CA GLN A 527 14.32 1.95 16.59
C GLN A 527 15.11 2.04 15.29
N THR A 528 14.46 1.72 14.19
CA THR A 528 15.02 1.89 12.85
C THR A 528 15.20 3.38 12.52
N LEU A 529 16.05 3.67 11.52
CA LEU A 529 16.16 5.05 11.04
C LEU A 529 14.81 5.51 10.46
N TYR A 530 14.10 4.65 9.72
CA TYR A 530 12.78 4.97 9.20
C TYR A 530 11.79 5.37 10.32
N THR A 531 11.76 4.64 11.43
CA THR A 531 10.88 5.00 12.56
C THR A 531 11.12 6.43 13.03
N ARG A 532 12.37 6.90 13.01
CA ARG A 532 12.75 8.28 13.41
C ARG A 532 12.37 9.32 12.38
N ILE A 533 12.71 9.11 11.09
CA ILE A 533 12.56 10.12 10.03
C ILE A 533 11.25 10.02 9.24
N GLY A 534 10.60 8.83 9.18
CA GLY A 534 9.35 8.59 8.44
C GLY A 534 9.54 8.62 6.93
N ASP A 535 8.49 9.06 6.23
CA ASP A 535 8.38 9.01 4.76
C ASP A 535 9.13 10.15 4.06
N ILE A 536 10.30 10.57 4.61
CA ILE A 536 11.08 11.71 4.09
C ILE A 536 11.48 11.51 2.62
N ALA A 537 11.75 10.28 2.19
CA ALA A 537 12.07 9.96 0.79
C ALA A 537 10.93 10.36 -0.15
N GLY A 538 9.69 10.04 0.21
CA GLY A 538 8.50 10.42 -0.55
C GLY A 538 8.26 11.94 -0.55
N ILE A 539 8.38 12.57 0.62
CA ILE A 539 8.21 14.02 0.79
C ILE A 539 9.23 14.78 -0.09
N VAL A 540 10.50 14.36 -0.05
CA VAL A 540 11.58 14.98 -0.86
C VAL A 540 11.30 14.79 -2.36
N ALA A 541 10.86 13.60 -2.80
CA ALA A 541 10.50 13.39 -4.21
C ALA A 541 9.38 14.33 -4.67
N ALA A 542 8.31 14.43 -3.89
CA ALA A 542 7.18 15.30 -4.21
C ALA A 542 7.57 16.78 -4.22
N GLY A 543 8.31 17.24 -3.19
CA GLY A 543 8.78 18.61 -3.09
C GLY A 543 9.75 19.01 -4.21
N LEU A 544 10.75 18.17 -4.52
CA LEU A 544 11.68 18.41 -5.62
C LEU A 544 10.97 18.39 -6.98
N SER A 545 10.01 17.50 -7.19
CA SER A 545 9.20 17.47 -8.41
C SER A 545 8.51 18.80 -8.64
N ALA A 546 7.80 19.30 -7.63
CA ALA A 546 7.09 20.57 -7.70
C ALA A 546 8.04 21.75 -7.94
N LEU A 547 9.14 21.83 -7.16
CA LEU A 547 10.12 22.90 -7.26
C LEU A 547 10.76 22.99 -8.65
N ILE A 548 11.26 21.85 -9.16
CA ILE A 548 11.92 21.79 -10.48
C ILE A 548 10.93 22.11 -11.60
N LEU A 549 9.68 21.61 -11.51
CA LEU A 549 8.63 21.93 -12.51
C LEU A 549 8.33 23.42 -12.53
N ILE A 550 8.20 24.07 -11.38
CA ILE A 550 7.96 25.52 -11.28
C ILE A 550 9.13 26.29 -11.90
N ILE A 551 10.37 26.01 -11.49
CA ILE A 551 11.55 26.69 -11.99
C ILE A 551 11.68 26.54 -13.51
N GLN A 552 11.57 25.32 -14.05
CA GLN A 552 11.68 25.08 -15.50
C GLN A 552 10.54 25.77 -16.27
N THR A 553 9.34 25.80 -15.74
CA THR A 553 8.21 26.50 -16.35
C THR A 553 8.47 28.01 -16.42
N ILE A 554 8.96 28.61 -15.34
CA ILE A 554 9.34 30.03 -15.31
C ILE A 554 10.44 30.32 -16.34
N VAL A 555 11.49 29.51 -16.41
CA VAL A 555 12.58 29.67 -17.38
C VAL A 555 12.04 29.65 -18.82
N VAL A 556 11.15 28.71 -19.13
CA VAL A 556 10.53 28.62 -20.47
C VAL A 556 9.69 29.86 -20.79
N ILE A 557 8.94 30.39 -19.82
CA ILE A 557 8.13 31.60 -19.98
C ILE A 557 9.04 32.81 -20.26
N ILE A 558 10.07 33.03 -19.43
CA ILE A 558 11.01 34.15 -19.58
C ILE A 558 11.71 34.07 -20.96
N THR A 559 12.26 32.91 -21.34
CA THR A 559 12.93 32.74 -22.61
C THR A 559 11.99 33.00 -23.82
N LYS A 560 10.72 32.62 -23.74
CA LYS A 560 9.74 32.93 -24.76
C LYS A 560 9.42 34.43 -24.81
N TYR A 561 9.43 35.11 -23.69
CA TYR A 561 9.14 36.55 -23.60
C TYR A 561 10.31 37.34 -24.22
N GLU A 562 11.56 37.03 -23.85
CA GLU A 562 12.75 37.63 -24.43
C GLU A 562 12.81 37.46 -25.96
N ASN A 563 12.57 36.25 -26.47
CA ASN A 563 12.55 35.98 -27.91
C ASN A 563 11.41 36.71 -28.67
N ARG A 564 10.37 37.24 -27.99
CA ARG A 564 9.36 38.10 -28.62
C ARG A 564 9.76 39.57 -28.68
N PHE A 565 10.62 40.02 -27.75
CA PHE A 565 11.11 41.41 -27.72
C PHE A 565 12.24 41.67 -28.73
N TYR A 566 12.98 40.62 -29.09
CA TYR A 566 14.10 40.70 -30.06
C TYR A 566 13.71 40.33 -31.49
N ARG A 567 12.41 40.09 -31.76
CA ARG A 567 11.83 40.00 -33.12
C ARG A 567 10.95 41.22 -33.40
#